data_1852221310a79216bc3d63ea4ed47f81
#
_entry.id   1852221310a79216bc3d63ea4ed47f81
#
_cell.length_a   1.000
_cell.length_b   1.000
_cell.length_c   1.000
_cell.angle_alpha   90.00
_cell.angle_beta   90.00
_cell.angle_gamma   90.00
#
_symmetry.space_group_name_H-M   'P 1'
#
loop_
_entity.id
_entity.type
_entity.pdbx_description
1 polymer ?
#
loop_
_entity_poly.entity_id
_entity_poly.type
_entity_poly.pdbx_seq_one_letter_code
_entity_poly.pdbx_strand_id
1 'polypeptide(L)'
;LVTHIRDGFDFLGFNIRCFKKETGDKVLTQPSKDSFKKLCSKVRDIYDKYRGNVPLLIEKWNNLLMGTAMYWRQSASKRTFNKVDSYMWKLTIHALRRMHSNKSYKWILKKYFKSDVRGISKNKYILTDPSDKSLQLMKMSWVHVLYARMIKHDCSPYDRNYFSYIENKIGRTAYNCLYG
;
A
#
# COMPACT_ATOMS: atom_id res chain seq x y z
N LEU A 1 25.32 -7.44 -16.71
CA LEU A 1 25.87 -6.46 -15.76
C LEU A 1 25.77 -7.05 -14.36
N VAL A 2 26.91 -7.19 -13.67
CA VAL A 2 26.94 -7.64 -12.27
C VAL A 2 26.82 -6.39 -11.39
N THR A 3 25.80 -6.34 -10.54
CA THR A 3 25.56 -5.23 -9.62
C THR A 3 25.77 -5.70 -8.18
N HIS A 4 26.49 -4.91 -7.38
CA HIS A 4 26.68 -5.25 -5.98
C HIS A 4 25.40 -5.00 -5.17
N ILE A 5 25.05 -5.93 -4.27
CA ILE A 5 23.78 -5.86 -3.51
C ILE A 5 23.64 -4.60 -2.64
N ARG A 6 24.75 -3.96 -2.26
CA ARG A 6 24.74 -2.68 -1.53
C ARG A 6 24.32 -1.51 -2.40
N ASP A 7 24.56 -1.57 -3.71
CA ASP A 7 24.12 -0.53 -4.66
C ASP A 7 22.64 -0.68 -4.94
N GLY A 8 22.12 -1.93 -4.84
CA GLY A 8 20.74 -2.29 -5.06
C GLY A 8 20.41 -2.41 -6.54
N PHE A 9 19.38 -3.18 -6.84
CA PHE A 9 18.86 -3.34 -8.19
C PHE A 9 17.34 -3.46 -8.17
N ASP A 10 16.71 -3.10 -9.28
CA ASP A 10 15.28 -3.18 -9.45
C ASP A 10 14.91 -4.46 -10.18
N PHE A 11 13.99 -5.23 -9.60
CA PHE A 11 13.46 -6.47 -10.16
C PHE A 11 11.95 -6.57 -9.92
N LEU A 12 11.20 -6.85 -10.97
CA LEU A 12 9.73 -6.97 -10.92
C LEU A 12 9.03 -5.83 -10.16
N GLY A 13 9.51 -4.60 -10.33
CA GLY A 13 8.93 -3.43 -9.66
C GLY A 13 9.31 -3.24 -8.20
N PHE A 14 10.23 -4.06 -7.70
CA PHE A 14 10.83 -3.91 -6.38
C PHE A 14 12.30 -3.52 -6.49
N ASN A 15 12.77 -2.75 -5.53
CA ASN A 15 14.18 -2.48 -5.30
C ASN A 15 14.68 -3.40 -4.18
N ILE A 16 15.72 -4.19 -4.49
CA ILE A 16 16.37 -5.10 -3.56
C ILE A 16 17.73 -4.50 -3.21
N ARG A 17 17.95 -4.23 -1.93
CA ARG A 17 19.14 -3.57 -1.46
C ARG A 17 19.56 -4.03 -0.06
N CYS A 18 20.88 -4.11 0.18
CA CYS A 18 21.45 -4.34 1.48
C CYS A 18 21.64 -3.02 2.23
N PHE A 19 21.11 -2.94 3.45
CA PHE A 19 21.23 -1.81 4.36
C PHE A 19 22.11 -2.18 5.53
N LYS A 20 23.12 -1.35 5.81
CA LYS A 20 23.92 -1.46 7.03
C LYS A 20 23.08 -1.07 8.23
N LYS A 21 23.12 -1.87 9.29
CA LYS A 21 22.56 -1.56 10.59
C LYS A 21 23.58 -1.89 11.67
N GLU A 22 23.43 -1.30 12.84
CA GLU A 22 24.27 -1.62 14.02
C GLU A 22 24.18 -3.10 14.40
N THR A 23 23.01 -3.72 14.16
CA THR A 23 22.75 -5.16 14.43
C THR A 23 23.15 -6.09 13.29
N GLY A 24 23.89 -5.61 12.28
CA GLY A 24 24.29 -6.36 11.08
C GLY A 24 23.61 -5.92 9.80
N ASP A 25 24.16 -6.35 8.68
CA ASP A 25 23.66 -6.03 7.34
C ASP A 25 22.29 -6.71 7.09
N LYS A 26 21.31 -5.96 6.57
CA LYS A 26 19.99 -6.47 6.27
C LYS A 26 19.58 -6.21 4.83
N VAL A 27 19.29 -7.26 4.10
CA VAL A 27 18.70 -7.14 2.75
C VAL A 27 17.19 -6.85 2.89
N LEU A 28 16.73 -5.79 2.24
CA LEU A 28 15.32 -5.41 2.19
C LEU A 28 14.87 -5.31 0.75
N THR A 29 13.68 -5.85 0.50
CA THR A 29 12.91 -5.65 -0.73
C THR A 29 11.90 -4.55 -0.47
N GLN A 30 11.86 -3.53 -1.30
CA GLN A 30 10.93 -2.39 -1.20
C GLN A 30 10.33 -2.10 -2.58
N PRO A 31 9.11 -1.50 -2.68
CA PRO A 31 8.62 -1.02 -3.97
C PRO A 31 9.60 -0.05 -4.61
N SER A 32 9.90 -0.22 -5.90
CA SER A 32 10.85 0.63 -6.61
C SER A 32 10.31 2.07 -6.78
N LYS A 33 11.20 3.02 -6.98
CA LYS A 33 10.83 4.42 -7.23
C LYS A 33 9.97 4.55 -8.50
N ASP A 34 10.25 3.73 -9.51
CA ASP A 34 9.51 3.76 -10.78
C ASP A 34 8.13 3.14 -10.63
N SER A 35 7.98 2.07 -9.85
CA SER A 35 6.67 1.52 -9.51
C SER A 35 5.80 2.53 -8.75
N PHE A 36 6.38 3.27 -7.81
CA PHE A 36 5.68 4.35 -7.12
C PHE A 36 5.25 5.46 -8.08
N LYS A 37 6.13 5.91 -8.99
CA LYS A 37 5.80 6.93 -10.01
C LYS A 37 4.67 6.44 -10.93
N LYS A 38 4.75 5.19 -11.41
CA LYS A 38 3.71 4.57 -12.24
C LYS A 38 2.36 4.52 -11.54
N LEU A 39 2.32 4.20 -10.24
CA LEU A 39 1.09 4.25 -9.45
C LEU A 39 0.53 5.67 -9.37
N CYS A 40 1.37 6.66 -9.07
CA CYS A 40 0.95 8.06 -9.00
C CYS A 40 0.40 8.57 -10.35
N SER A 41 0.99 8.16 -11.48
CA SER A 41 0.47 8.47 -12.82
C SER A 41 -0.93 7.87 -13.02
N LYS A 42 -1.10 6.56 -12.77
CA LYS A 42 -2.41 5.90 -12.88
C LYS A 42 -3.49 6.53 -12.00
N VAL A 43 -3.13 6.92 -10.77
CA VAL A 43 -4.04 7.63 -9.87
C VAL A 43 -4.49 8.96 -10.47
N ARG A 44 -3.58 9.70 -11.11
CA ARG A 44 -3.87 10.97 -11.78
C ARG A 44 -4.72 10.75 -13.03
N ASP A 45 -4.43 9.75 -13.85
CA ASP A 45 -5.22 9.40 -15.04
C ASP A 45 -6.68 9.09 -14.67
N ILE A 46 -6.89 8.33 -13.57
CA ILE A 46 -8.23 8.08 -13.04
C ILE A 46 -8.90 9.40 -12.60
N TYR A 47 -8.17 10.27 -11.91
CA TYR A 47 -8.69 11.58 -11.51
C TYR A 47 -9.13 12.40 -12.73
N ASP A 48 -8.29 12.48 -13.75
CA ASP A 48 -8.58 13.28 -14.95
C ASP A 48 -9.79 12.74 -15.73
N LYS A 49 -9.94 11.40 -15.76
CA LYS A 49 -11.04 10.73 -16.44
C LYS A 49 -12.39 10.86 -15.71
N TYR A 50 -12.39 10.80 -14.38
CA TYR A 50 -13.62 10.77 -13.56
C TYR A 50 -13.80 12.04 -12.74
N ARG A 51 -13.23 13.15 -13.18
CA ARG A 51 -13.32 14.47 -12.55
C ARG A 51 -14.79 14.87 -12.38
N GLY A 52 -15.15 15.26 -11.16
CA GLY A 52 -16.50 15.69 -10.83
C GLY A 52 -17.43 14.61 -10.26
N ASN A 53 -17.12 13.33 -10.46
CA ASN A 53 -17.89 12.22 -9.90
C ASN A 53 -17.14 11.56 -8.74
N VAL A 54 -17.40 12.02 -7.51
CA VAL A 54 -16.67 11.55 -6.31
C VAL A 54 -16.92 10.08 -6.02
N PRO A 55 -18.14 9.52 -6.07
CA PRO A 55 -18.37 8.10 -5.84
C PRO A 55 -17.55 7.21 -6.78
N LEU A 56 -17.65 7.46 -8.07
CA LEU A 56 -16.94 6.67 -9.08
C LEU A 56 -15.42 6.80 -8.94
N LEU A 57 -14.94 7.99 -8.57
CA LEU A 57 -13.53 8.24 -8.31
C LEU A 57 -13.02 7.39 -7.13
N ILE A 58 -13.77 7.34 -6.03
CA ILE A 58 -13.44 6.52 -4.86
C ILE A 58 -13.38 5.03 -5.25
N GLU A 59 -14.37 4.54 -5.98
CA GLU A 59 -14.43 3.15 -6.42
C GLU A 59 -13.20 2.76 -7.26
N LYS A 60 -12.90 3.55 -8.31
CA LYS A 60 -11.77 3.27 -9.21
C LYS A 60 -10.42 3.38 -8.50
N TRP A 61 -10.26 4.36 -7.61
CA TRP A 61 -9.07 4.45 -6.78
C TRP A 61 -8.94 3.27 -5.81
N ASN A 62 -10.03 2.86 -5.16
CA ASN A 62 -10.00 1.70 -4.24
C ASN A 62 -9.54 0.43 -4.96
N ASN A 63 -10.06 0.17 -6.17
CA ASN A 63 -9.66 -1.01 -6.95
C ASN A 63 -8.16 -0.98 -7.30
N LEU A 64 -7.64 0.18 -7.74
CA LEU A 64 -6.23 0.34 -8.06
C LEU A 64 -5.33 0.21 -6.81
N LEU A 65 -5.71 0.89 -5.71
CA LEU A 65 -4.94 0.90 -4.47
C LEU A 65 -4.93 -0.49 -3.82
N MET A 66 -6.07 -1.19 -3.79
CA MET A 66 -6.17 -2.53 -3.23
C MET A 66 -5.29 -3.51 -3.99
N GLY A 67 -5.39 -3.56 -5.32
CA GLY A 67 -4.56 -4.45 -6.14
C GLY A 67 -3.07 -4.17 -5.96
N THR A 68 -2.68 -2.88 -5.94
CA THR A 68 -1.28 -2.50 -5.73
C THR A 68 -0.80 -2.83 -4.31
N ALA A 69 -1.65 -2.59 -3.29
CA ALA A 69 -1.30 -2.88 -1.91
C ALA A 69 -1.12 -4.38 -1.68
N MET A 70 -1.98 -5.22 -2.26
CA MET A 70 -1.85 -6.68 -2.18
C MET A 70 -0.56 -7.19 -2.84
N TYR A 71 -0.14 -6.57 -3.94
CA TYR A 71 1.14 -6.90 -4.59
C TYR A 71 2.35 -6.46 -3.73
N TRP A 72 2.30 -5.24 -3.17
CA TRP A 72 3.41 -4.70 -2.40
C TRP A 72 3.48 -5.19 -0.95
N ARG A 73 2.40 -5.75 -0.40
CA ARG A 73 2.35 -6.20 1.01
C ARG A 73 3.41 -7.25 1.36
N GLN A 74 3.95 -7.96 0.38
CA GLN A 74 4.99 -8.97 0.56
C GLN A 74 6.41 -8.39 0.69
N SER A 75 6.53 -7.08 0.74
CA SER A 75 7.81 -6.36 0.82
C SER A 75 7.81 -5.35 1.97
N ALA A 76 8.95 -4.74 2.28
CA ALA A 76 9.05 -3.67 3.28
C ALA A 76 8.40 -2.36 2.78
N SER A 77 7.09 -2.40 2.53
CA SER A 77 6.33 -1.37 1.83
C SER A 77 5.67 -0.31 2.72
N LYS A 78 5.69 -0.45 4.05
CA LYS A 78 4.96 0.45 4.97
C LYS A 78 5.27 1.94 4.76
N ARG A 79 6.55 2.28 4.54
CA ARG A 79 6.94 3.66 4.21
C ARG A 79 6.35 4.14 2.88
N THR A 80 6.29 3.25 1.89
CA THR A 80 5.73 3.56 0.57
C THR A 80 4.21 3.73 0.66
N PHE A 81 3.52 2.90 1.44
CA PHE A 81 2.08 3.04 1.70
C PHE A 81 1.75 4.41 2.30
N ASN A 82 2.48 4.84 3.32
CA ASN A 82 2.29 6.17 3.91
C ASN A 82 2.55 7.31 2.91
N LYS A 83 3.52 7.14 2.00
CA LYS A 83 3.77 8.13 0.92
C LYS A 83 2.61 8.19 -0.07
N VAL A 84 2.04 7.03 -0.44
CA VAL A 84 0.86 6.98 -1.31
C VAL A 84 -0.33 7.64 -0.63
N ASP A 85 -0.61 7.32 0.63
CA ASP A 85 -1.72 7.93 1.39
C ASP A 85 -1.57 9.46 1.49
N SER A 86 -0.35 9.95 1.70
CA SER A 86 -0.06 11.39 1.71
C SER A 86 -0.28 12.03 0.33
N TYR A 87 0.10 11.34 -0.74
CA TYR A 87 -0.15 11.79 -2.11
C TYR A 87 -1.65 11.83 -2.41
N MET A 88 -2.39 10.78 -2.07
CA MET A 88 -3.84 10.70 -2.23
C MET A 88 -4.55 11.82 -1.50
N TRP A 89 -4.14 12.10 -0.26
CA TRP A 89 -4.67 13.22 0.53
C TRP A 89 -4.51 14.56 -0.21
N LYS A 90 -3.30 14.87 -0.66
CA LYS A 90 -3.02 16.12 -1.38
C LYS A 90 -3.84 16.24 -2.66
N LEU A 91 -3.90 15.16 -3.45
CA LEU A 91 -4.64 15.12 -4.70
C LEU A 91 -6.15 15.31 -4.45
N THR A 92 -6.70 14.63 -3.45
CA THR A 92 -8.11 14.72 -3.07
C THR A 92 -8.48 16.13 -2.63
N ILE A 93 -7.71 16.75 -1.75
CA ILE A 93 -7.96 18.13 -1.31
C ILE A 93 -7.89 19.11 -2.49
N HIS A 94 -6.89 18.95 -3.35
CA HIS A 94 -6.77 19.78 -4.55
C HIS A 94 -7.96 19.62 -5.48
N ALA A 95 -8.40 18.38 -5.71
CA ALA A 95 -9.57 18.05 -6.52
C ALA A 95 -10.86 18.73 -5.98
N LEU A 96 -11.11 18.55 -4.68
CA LEU A 96 -12.31 19.09 -4.04
C LEU A 96 -12.33 20.62 -3.99
N ARG A 97 -11.15 21.25 -3.82
CA ARG A 97 -11.04 22.71 -3.90
C ARG A 97 -11.36 23.25 -5.29
N ARG A 98 -10.95 22.54 -6.35
CA ARG A 98 -11.31 22.93 -7.73
C ARG A 98 -12.79 22.74 -8.01
N MET A 99 -13.42 21.69 -7.46
CA MET A 99 -14.85 21.45 -7.60
C MET A 99 -15.70 22.48 -6.82
N HIS A 100 -15.18 23.00 -5.73
CA HIS A 100 -15.88 23.90 -4.80
C HIS A 100 -15.07 25.16 -4.53
N SER A 101 -14.73 25.91 -5.59
CA SER A 101 -13.89 27.12 -5.51
C SER A 101 -14.41 28.16 -4.51
N ASN A 102 -15.73 28.30 -4.40
CA ASN A 102 -16.40 29.29 -3.53
C ASN A 102 -16.67 28.78 -2.10
N LYS A 103 -16.16 27.60 -1.73
CA LYS A 103 -16.39 27.03 -0.39
C LYS A 103 -15.12 27.01 0.44
N SER A 104 -15.29 27.23 1.76
CA SER A 104 -14.16 27.19 2.69
C SER A 104 -13.59 25.78 2.83
N TYR A 105 -12.31 25.69 3.19
CA TYR A 105 -11.66 24.41 3.47
C TYR A 105 -12.37 23.60 4.57
N LYS A 106 -12.84 24.28 5.63
CA LYS A 106 -13.62 23.65 6.70
C LYS A 106 -14.91 23.00 6.20
N TRP A 107 -15.59 23.66 5.26
CA TRP A 107 -16.80 23.12 4.66
C TRP A 107 -16.51 21.86 3.85
N ILE A 108 -15.43 21.86 3.04
CA ILE A 108 -14.99 20.68 2.26
C ILE A 108 -14.72 19.50 3.20
N LEU A 109 -13.96 19.72 4.27
CA LEU A 109 -13.65 18.69 5.24
C LEU A 109 -14.93 18.12 5.89
N LYS A 110 -15.86 18.99 6.32
CA LYS A 110 -17.11 18.55 6.95
C LYS A 110 -17.99 17.74 6.01
N LYS A 111 -18.02 18.11 4.71
CA LYS A 111 -18.87 17.46 3.70
C LYS A 111 -18.31 16.11 3.27
N TYR A 112 -17.02 16.04 2.92
CA TYR A 112 -16.42 14.91 2.23
C TYR A 112 -15.57 14.00 3.12
N PHE A 113 -15.18 14.43 4.31
CA PHE A 113 -14.34 13.65 5.18
C PHE A 113 -15.10 13.22 6.42
N LYS A 114 -15.07 11.91 6.68
CA LYS A 114 -15.72 11.28 7.83
C LYS A 114 -14.75 10.36 8.55
N SER A 115 -15.15 9.93 9.75
CA SER A 115 -14.47 8.86 10.45
C SER A 115 -14.64 7.55 9.72
N ASP A 116 -13.72 6.61 9.97
CA ASP A 116 -13.80 5.27 9.43
C ASP A 116 -15.09 4.55 9.88
N VAL A 117 -15.95 4.26 8.92
CA VAL A 117 -17.23 3.55 9.17
C VAL A 117 -16.99 2.06 9.42
N ARG A 118 -15.90 1.50 8.87
CA ARG A 118 -15.57 0.08 9.00
C ARG A 118 -14.93 -0.28 10.34
N GLY A 119 -14.53 0.72 11.14
CA GLY A 119 -13.87 0.50 12.41
C GLY A 119 -12.43 -0.03 12.34
N ILE A 120 -11.84 -0.07 11.13
CA ILE A 120 -10.48 -0.58 10.91
C ILE A 120 -9.44 0.34 11.55
N SER A 121 -9.72 1.64 11.59
CA SER A 121 -8.79 2.62 12.13
C SER A 121 -9.48 3.76 12.86
N LYS A 122 -8.72 4.43 13.77
CA LYS A 122 -9.16 5.65 14.45
C LYS A 122 -9.02 6.92 13.59
N ASN A 123 -8.86 6.79 12.27
CA ASN A 123 -8.72 7.92 11.36
C ASN A 123 -10.03 8.71 11.25
N LYS A 124 -9.96 10.02 11.49
CA LYS A 124 -11.12 10.94 11.46
C LYS A 124 -11.36 11.58 10.10
N TYR A 125 -10.38 11.52 9.19
CA TYR A 125 -10.42 12.21 7.90
C TYR A 125 -10.21 11.23 6.75
N ILE A 126 -11.29 10.56 6.35
CA ILE A 126 -11.32 9.65 5.22
C ILE A 126 -12.27 10.23 4.19
N LEU A 127 -11.82 10.31 2.93
CA LEU A 127 -12.69 10.72 1.84
C LEU A 127 -13.85 9.75 1.75
N THR A 128 -15.06 10.30 1.83
CA THR A 128 -16.31 9.54 1.88
C THR A 128 -17.28 10.20 0.90
N ASP A 129 -18.10 9.41 0.23
CA ASP A 129 -19.18 9.95 -0.56
C ASP A 129 -20.21 10.62 0.35
N PRO A 130 -20.61 11.88 0.06
CA PRO A 130 -21.65 12.55 0.82
C PRO A 130 -23.01 11.84 0.81
N SER A 131 -23.33 11.13 -0.28
CA SER A 131 -24.61 10.43 -0.47
C SER A 131 -24.58 9.03 0.18
N ASP A 132 -23.44 8.34 0.09
CA ASP A 132 -23.24 6.99 0.65
C ASP A 132 -22.03 6.95 1.59
N LYS A 133 -22.32 6.92 2.89
CA LYS A 133 -21.27 6.87 3.92
C LYS A 133 -20.48 5.57 3.93
N SER A 134 -20.98 4.50 3.33
CA SER A 134 -20.27 3.22 3.23
C SER A 134 -19.13 3.29 2.20
N LEU A 135 -19.26 4.16 1.21
CA LEU A 135 -18.28 4.33 0.15
C LEU A 135 -17.16 5.28 0.61
N GLN A 136 -16.08 4.70 1.12
CA GLN A 136 -14.91 5.39 1.64
C GLN A 136 -13.65 5.03 0.87
N LEU A 137 -12.75 6.02 0.72
CA LEU A 137 -11.42 5.81 0.15
C LEU A 137 -10.57 4.99 1.12
N MET A 138 -10.07 3.85 0.66
CA MET A 138 -9.14 3.05 1.44
C MET A 138 -7.78 3.75 1.58
N LYS A 139 -7.10 3.51 2.69
CA LYS A 139 -5.70 3.86 2.86
C LYS A 139 -4.82 2.62 2.71
N MET A 140 -3.76 2.73 1.93
CA MET A 140 -2.82 1.62 1.77
C MET A 140 -2.14 1.26 3.09
N SER A 141 -1.96 2.23 4.00
CA SER A 141 -1.41 2.00 5.33
C SER A 141 -2.23 1.07 6.22
N TRP A 142 -3.50 0.81 5.89
CA TRP A 142 -4.31 -0.18 6.60
C TRP A 142 -3.95 -1.63 6.24
N VAL A 143 -3.39 -1.83 5.05
CA VAL A 143 -2.98 -3.16 4.61
C VAL A 143 -1.79 -3.64 5.44
N HIS A 144 -1.94 -4.83 6.01
CA HIS A 144 -0.88 -5.46 6.79
C HIS A 144 0.24 -5.93 5.86
N VAL A 145 1.49 -5.58 6.23
CA VAL A 145 2.68 -6.01 5.49
C VAL A 145 3.08 -7.41 5.97
N LEU A 146 3.22 -8.32 5.03
CA LEU A 146 3.65 -9.69 5.30
C LEU A 146 5.17 -9.77 5.13
N TYR A 147 5.85 -10.13 6.19
CA TYR A 147 7.28 -10.41 6.12
C TYR A 147 7.49 -11.90 5.87
N ALA A 148 8.07 -12.24 4.73
CA ALA A 148 8.52 -13.60 4.46
C ALA A 148 9.54 -14.01 5.55
N ARG A 149 9.28 -15.12 6.22
CA ARG A 149 10.24 -15.69 7.18
C ARG A 149 11.32 -16.40 6.39
N MET A 150 12.58 -16.04 6.67
CA MET A 150 13.72 -16.75 6.10
C MET A 150 13.65 -18.23 6.49
N ILE A 151 13.79 -19.11 5.52
CA ILE A 151 14.01 -20.54 5.73
C ILE A 151 15.47 -20.73 6.10
N LYS A 152 15.79 -21.72 6.93
CA LYS A 152 17.19 -22.07 7.27
C LYS A 152 17.97 -22.39 6.00
N HIS A 153 19.21 -21.92 5.93
CA HIS A 153 20.07 -22.07 4.75
C HIS A 153 20.22 -23.53 4.28
N ASP A 154 20.32 -24.44 5.23
CA ASP A 154 20.57 -25.89 4.97
C ASP A 154 19.26 -26.67 4.71
N CYS A 155 18.10 -25.98 4.68
CA CYS A 155 16.82 -26.62 4.61
C CYS A 155 16.32 -26.67 3.16
N SER A 156 16.17 -27.89 2.63
CA SER A 156 15.55 -28.13 1.32
C SER A 156 14.09 -28.58 1.48
N PRO A 157 13.14 -28.07 0.67
CA PRO A 157 11.75 -28.55 0.68
C PRO A 157 11.61 -30.00 0.21
N TYR A 158 12.66 -30.59 -0.37
CA TYR A 158 12.71 -31.98 -0.81
C TYR A 158 13.35 -32.94 0.21
N ASP A 159 13.90 -32.41 1.30
CA ASP A 159 14.50 -33.22 2.36
C ASP A 159 13.45 -33.54 3.44
N ARG A 160 13.15 -34.84 3.61
CA ARG A 160 12.15 -35.34 4.58
C ARG A 160 12.43 -34.91 6.02
N ASN A 161 13.69 -34.74 6.39
CA ASN A 161 14.08 -34.31 7.74
C ASN A 161 13.60 -32.92 8.12
N TYR A 162 13.28 -32.10 7.11
CA TYR A 162 12.81 -30.72 7.30
C TYR A 162 11.31 -30.50 7.01
N PHE A 163 10.55 -31.54 6.67
CA PHE A 163 9.12 -31.41 6.34
C PHE A 163 8.33 -30.75 7.46
N SER A 164 8.43 -31.23 8.68
CA SER A 164 7.71 -30.63 9.82
C SER A 164 8.10 -29.16 10.08
N TYR A 165 9.38 -28.83 9.87
CA TYR A 165 9.85 -27.45 9.98
C TYR A 165 9.26 -26.56 8.86
N ILE A 166 9.22 -27.05 7.64
CA ILE A 166 8.71 -26.34 6.47
C ILE A 166 7.20 -26.16 6.59
N GLU A 167 6.45 -27.19 6.94
CA GLU A 167 5.01 -27.14 7.16
C GLU A 167 4.63 -26.12 8.24
N ASN A 168 5.33 -26.11 9.36
CA ASN A 168 5.13 -25.12 10.42
C ASN A 168 5.41 -23.70 9.95
N LYS A 169 6.40 -23.51 9.06
CA LYS A 169 6.72 -22.19 8.47
C LYS A 169 5.68 -21.76 7.45
N ILE A 170 5.28 -22.64 6.52
CA ILE A 170 4.30 -22.39 5.47
C ILE A 170 2.91 -22.22 6.09
N GLY A 171 2.51 -23.12 7.00
CA GLY A 171 1.21 -23.06 7.67
C GLY A 171 0.98 -21.74 8.39
N ARG A 172 1.99 -21.24 9.14
CA ARG A 172 1.90 -19.93 9.79
C ARG A 172 1.85 -18.75 8.78
N THR A 173 2.53 -18.90 7.64
CA THR A 173 2.51 -17.87 6.58
C THR A 173 1.16 -17.89 5.85
N ALA A 174 0.63 -19.07 5.53
CA ALA A 174 -0.68 -19.23 4.90
C ALA A 174 -1.80 -18.71 5.80
N TYR A 175 -1.76 -19.02 7.11
CA TYR A 175 -2.72 -18.51 8.08
C TYR A 175 -2.72 -16.98 8.13
N ASN A 176 -1.55 -16.36 8.22
CA ASN A 176 -1.43 -14.89 8.23
C ASN A 176 -1.80 -14.25 6.86
N CYS A 177 -1.74 -15.00 5.75
CA CYS A 177 -2.22 -14.53 4.45
C CYS A 177 -3.74 -14.55 4.33
N LEU A 178 -4.42 -15.49 5.00
CA LEU A 178 -5.85 -15.70 4.90
C LEU A 178 -6.65 -14.95 5.99
N TYR A 179 -6.07 -14.79 7.17
CA TYR A 179 -6.79 -14.31 8.36
C TYR A 179 -6.11 -13.14 9.10
N GLY A 180 -4.99 -12.62 8.60
CA GLY A 180 -4.23 -11.51 9.22
C GLY A 180 -4.57 -10.12 8.67
#